data_f72fb28381e265b956b6b677e8ef4970
#
_entry.id   f72fb28381e265b956b6b677e8ef4970
#
_cell.length_a   1.000
_cell.length_b   1.000
_cell.length_c   1.000
_cell.angle_alpha   90.00
_cell.angle_beta   90.00
_cell.angle_gamma   90.00
#
_symmetry.space_group_name_H-M   'P 1'
#
loop_
_entity.id
_entity.type
_entity.pdbx_description
1 polymer ?
#
loop_
_entity_poly.entity_id
_entity_poly.type
_entity_poly.pdbx_seq_one_letter_code
_entity_poly.pdbx_strand_id
1 'polypeptide(L)'
;QELSFAAFDHDSVVSFTLNGIGTFNGVSTAYDTGTGTVKEYRGRNLASAIFDYSIPYLKAAGIQQYLLEVLQHNTNAVNVYRKIGFEVNRELYYFIRENEEITFKNHNLAAQYAIRKITFENCCESYSFCDFYPSWQNSFQSIARNSEHFLFFGAFNTNELIGYCILEPASGDITQIAVDTRHRRKGVATMLLVEALKFNRHDSLKIVNTDVGCDSITHFLESVNIQPPGKQ
;
A
#
# COMPACT_ATOMS: atom_id res chain seq x y z
N GLN A 1 -5.84 14.46 -12.90
CA GLN A 1 -5.98 15.35 -11.73
C GLN A 1 -7.19 16.30 -11.81
N GLU A 2 -7.98 16.21 -12.84
CA GLU A 2 -9.16 17.06 -13.07
C GLU A 2 -10.28 16.86 -12.03
N LEU A 3 -10.17 15.81 -11.19
CA LEU A 3 -11.14 15.49 -10.14
C LEU A 3 -10.56 15.62 -8.72
N SER A 4 -9.54 16.46 -8.55
CA SER A 4 -9.05 16.92 -7.25
C SER A 4 -9.59 18.30 -6.97
N PHE A 5 -9.90 18.60 -5.71
CA PHE A 5 -10.65 19.79 -5.32
C PHE A 5 -9.97 20.52 -4.17
N ALA A 6 -10.14 21.83 -4.12
CA ALA A 6 -9.59 22.66 -3.05
C ALA A 6 -10.53 23.81 -2.66
N ALA A 7 -10.45 24.20 -1.41
CA ALA A 7 -11.05 25.43 -0.90
C ALA A 7 -9.97 26.52 -0.80
N PHE A 8 -10.34 27.74 -1.17
CA PHE A 8 -9.46 28.88 -1.19
C PHE A 8 -9.95 29.97 -0.21
N ASP A 9 -9.02 30.66 0.40
CA ASP A 9 -9.24 31.96 1.02
C ASP A 9 -8.43 32.97 0.21
N HIS A 10 -9.11 33.80 -0.55
CA HIS A 10 -8.53 34.60 -1.63
C HIS A 10 -7.71 33.72 -2.59
N ASP A 11 -6.40 33.95 -2.71
CA ASP A 11 -5.50 33.20 -3.61
C ASP A 11 -4.79 32.03 -2.91
N SER A 12 -5.11 31.75 -1.65
CA SER A 12 -4.42 30.72 -0.85
C SER A 12 -5.27 29.45 -0.72
N VAL A 13 -4.68 28.30 -1.04
CA VAL A 13 -5.32 27.00 -0.76
C VAL A 13 -5.33 26.77 0.75
N VAL A 14 -6.52 26.61 1.34
CA VAL A 14 -6.71 26.40 2.78
C VAL A 14 -7.17 25.00 3.14
N SER A 15 -7.74 24.28 2.17
CA SER A 15 -8.08 22.86 2.29
C SER A 15 -8.10 22.21 0.91
N PHE A 16 -7.80 20.92 0.83
CA PHE A 16 -7.80 20.19 -0.43
C PHE A 16 -8.11 18.70 -0.24
N THR A 17 -8.55 18.07 -1.32
CA THR A 17 -8.64 16.61 -1.48
C THR A 17 -8.07 16.26 -2.85
N LEU A 18 -7.03 15.42 -2.87
CA LEU A 18 -6.39 14.91 -4.07
C LEU A 18 -6.90 13.52 -4.39
N ASN A 19 -7.33 13.30 -5.62
CA ASN A 19 -7.93 12.03 -6.03
C ASN A 19 -7.08 11.31 -7.08
N GLY A 20 -6.82 10.02 -6.82
CA GLY A 20 -6.43 9.06 -7.84
C GLY A 20 -7.67 8.48 -8.51
N ILE A 21 -7.68 8.44 -9.85
CA ILE A 21 -8.80 7.89 -10.61
C ILE A 21 -8.37 6.64 -11.35
N GLY A 22 -9.20 5.61 -11.34
CA GLY A 22 -8.92 4.36 -12.06
C GLY A 22 -9.99 3.30 -11.83
N THR A 23 -9.62 2.05 -12.07
CA THR A 23 -10.48 0.89 -11.82
C THR A 23 -9.92 0.09 -10.65
N PHE A 24 -10.77 -0.32 -9.73
CA PHE A 24 -10.42 -1.19 -8.61
C PHE A 24 -11.49 -2.27 -8.44
N ASN A 25 -11.10 -3.53 -8.45
CA ASN A 25 -12.02 -4.68 -8.49
C ASN A 25 -13.06 -4.59 -9.62
N GLY A 26 -12.67 -4.08 -10.79
CA GLY A 26 -13.58 -3.90 -11.93
C GLY A 26 -14.52 -2.70 -11.82
N VAL A 27 -14.44 -1.91 -10.74
CA VAL A 27 -15.32 -0.76 -10.50
C VAL A 27 -14.55 0.55 -10.75
N SER A 28 -15.19 1.50 -11.45
CA SER A 28 -14.64 2.84 -11.66
C SER A 28 -14.55 3.58 -10.33
N THR A 29 -13.34 3.94 -9.93
CA THR A 29 -13.02 4.33 -8.55
C THR A 29 -12.30 5.66 -8.49
N ALA A 30 -12.71 6.53 -7.56
CA ALA A 30 -11.89 7.58 -7.01
C ALA A 30 -11.23 7.09 -5.71
N TYR A 31 -9.99 7.45 -5.50
CA TYR A 31 -9.26 7.16 -4.29
C TYR A 31 -8.66 8.44 -3.72
N ASP A 32 -8.98 8.77 -2.46
CA ASP A 32 -8.38 9.90 -1.75
C ASP A 32 -6.90 9.61 -1.48
N THR A 33 -6.02 10.22 -2.26
CA THR A 33 -4.57 10.12 -2.09
C THR A 33 -4.04 11.07 -1.04
N GLY A 34 -4.84 12.04 -0.60
CA GLY A 34 -4.50 12.98 0.45
C GLY A 34 -5.53 14.08 0.62
N THR A 35 -6.03 14.21 1.83
CA THR A 35 -6.90 15.31 2.26
C THR A 35 -6.22 16.11 3.37
N GLY A 36 -6.15 17.43 3.20
CA GLY A 36 -5.51 18.32 4.15
C GLY A 36 -6.28 19.61 4.37
N THR A 37 -6.18 20.15 5.61
CA THR A 37 -6.69 21.48 5.95
C THR A 37 -5.65 22.20 6.79
N VAL A 38 -5.31 23.43 6.39
CA VAL A 38 -4.41 24.34 7.11
C VAL A 38 -4.90 24.49 8.55
N LYS A 39 -3.98 24.48 9.51
CA LYS A 39 -4.30 24.39 10.95
C LYS A 39 -5.32 25.45 11.40
N GLU A 40 -5.13 26.69 10.96
CA GLU A 40 -5.94 27.86 11.33
C GLU A 40 -7.37 27.81 10.72
N TYR A 41 -7.58 26.93 9.73
CA TYR A 41 -8.86 26.72 9.07
C TYR A 41 -9.56 25.43 9.48
N ARG A 42 -8.96 24.63 10.37
CA ARG A 42 -9.58 23.41 10.90
C ARG A 42 -10.82 23.73 11.74
N GLY A 43 -11.72 22.76 11.84
CA GLY A 43 -12.98 22.94 12.58
C GLY A 43 -14.05 23.75 11.84
N ARG A 44 -13.76 24.24 10.61
CA ARG A 44 -14.70 25.01 9.78
C ARG A 44 -15.44 24.16 8.75
N ASN A 45 -15.42 22.84 8.91
CA ASN A 45 -16.10 21.87 8.02
C ASN A 45 -15.64 21.88 6.54
N LEU A 46 -14.44 22.41 6.24
CA LEU A 46 -13.96 22.56 4.86
C LEU A 46 -13.78 21.23 4.15
N ALA A 47 -13.22 20.21 4.81
CA ALA A 47 -13.07 18.88 4.21
C ALA A 47 -14.42 18.31 3.76
N SER A 48 -15.43 18.33 4.65
CA SER A 48 -16.79 17.86 4.29
C SER A 48 -17.38 18.64 3.12
N ALA A 49 -17.21 19.98 3.12
CA ALA A 49 -17.70 20.81 2.03
C ALA A 49 -17.03 20.49 0.68
N ILE A 50 -15.71 20.17 0.69
CA ILE A 50 -14.99 19.74 -0.51
C ILE A 50 -15.53 18.39 -1.00
N PHE A 51 -15.74 17.42 -0.11
CA PHE A 51 -16.33 16.13 -0.49
C PHE A 51 -17.72 16.31 -1.09
N ASP A 52 -18.63 17.04 -0.40
CA ASP A 52 -19.97 17.31 -0.90
C ASP A 52 -19.95 17.99 -2.28
N TYR A 53 -19.06 18.96 -2.46
CA TYR A 53 -18.86 19.63 -3.75
C TYR A 53 -18.32 18.69 -4.83
N SER A 54 -17.44 17.75 -4.49
CA SER A 54 -16.79 16.85 -5.44
C SER A 54 -17.72 15.76 -6.00
N ILE A 55 -18.69 15.27 -5.21
CA ILE A 55 -19.55 14.13 -5.53
C ILE A 55 -20.27 14.26 -6.88
N PRO A 56 -20.91 15.40 -7.24
CA PRO A 56 -21.54 15.54 -8.55
C PRO A 56 -20.58 15.38 -9.71
N TYR A 57 -19.36 15.92 -9.59
CA TYR A 57 -18.33 15.83 -10.63
C TYR A 57 -17.80 14.40 -10.78
N LEU A 58 -17.56 13.72 -9.66
CA LEU A 58 -17.15 12.32 -9.66
C LEU A 58 -18.24 11.43 -10.31
N LYS A 59 -19.49 11.63 -9.97
CA LYS A 59 -20.62 10.91 -10.59
C LYS A 59 -20.74 11.20 -12.09
N ALA A 60 -20.59 12.45 -12.51
CA ALA A 60 -20.62 12.84 -13.93
C ALA A 60 -19.46 12.20 -14.71
N ALA A 61 -18.33 11.95 -14.06
CA ALA A 61 -17.17 11.24 -14.64
C ALA A 61 -17.34 9.71 -14.62
N GLY A 62 -18.48 9.18 -14.19
CA GLY A 62 -18.74 7.74 -14.15
C GLY A 62 -18.10 7.00 -12.99
N ILE A 63 -17.66 7.72 -11.96
CA ILE A 63 -17.11 7.09 -10.74
C ILE A 63 -18.26 6.45 -9.96
N GLN A 64 -18.09 5.18 -9.61
CA GLN A 64 -19.09 4.35 -8.94
C GLN A 64 -18.77 4.07 -7.47
N GLN A 65 -17.48 4.18 -7.08
CA GLN A 65 -17.05 4.08 -5.70
C GLN A 65 -15.96 5.11 -5.37
N TYR A 66 -15.91 5.48 -4.09
CA TYR A 66 -14.89 6.35 -3.56
C TYR A 66 -14.22 5.65 -2.38
N LEU A 67 -12.92 5.46 -2.42
CA LEU A 67 -12.14 4.78 -1.41
C LEU A 67 -11.15 5.73 -0.75
N LEU A 68 -10.82 5.44 0.49
CA LEU A 68 -9.72 6.05 1.23
C LEU A 68 -9.18 5.07 2.27
N GLU A 69 -7.99 5.36 2.75
CA GLU A 69 -7.38 4.71 3.91
C GLU A 69 -7.10 5.75 4.98
N VAL A 70 -7.38 5.42 6.23
CA VAL A 70 -7.20 6.33 7.36
C VAL A 70 -6.76 5.56 8.59
N LEU A 71 -5.75 6.10 9.30
CA LEU A 71 -5.27 5.51 10.54
C LEU A 71 -6.41 5.50 11.59
N GLN A 72 -6.70 4.35 12.19
CA GLN A 72 -7.82 4.18 13.14
C GLN A 72 -7.73 5.13 14.34
N HIS A 73 -6.51 5.48 14.77
CA HIS A 73 -6.31 6.43 15.86
C HIS A 73 -6.54 7.91 15.45
N ASN A 74 -6.65 8.22 14.15
CA ASN A 74 -7.03 9.55 13.68
C ASN A 74 -8.54 9.75 13.74
N THR A 75 -9.07 9.75 14.98
CA THR A 75 -10.50 9.82 15.26
C THR A 75 -11.18 11.04 14.63
N ASN A 76 -10.46 12.16 14.49
CA ASN A 76 -10.99 13.36 13.85
C ASN A 76 -11.29 13.11 12.38
N ALA A 77 -10.36 12.52 11.62
CA ALA A 77 -10.55 12.20 10.22
C ALA A 77 -11.63 11.12 10.04
N VAL A 78 -11.60 10.05 10.84
CA VAL A 78 -12.62 9.00 10.84
C VAL A 78 -14.03 9.57 11.04
N ASN A 79 -14.20 10.51 11.99
CA ASN A 79 -15.48 11.15 12.22
C ASN A 79 -15.93 12.03 11.05
N VAL A 80 -15.01 12.71 10.37
CA VAL A 80 -15.32 13.48 9.15
C VAL A 80 -15.81 12.53 8.06
N TYR A 81 -15.07 11.47 7.75
CA TYR A 81 -15.43 10.52 6.69
C TYR A 81 -16.77 9.82 6.96
N ARG A 82 -17.04 9.38 8.20
CA ARG A 82 -18.33 8.80 8.57
C ARG A 82 -19.50 9.77 8.38
N LYS A 83 -19.34 11.05 8.71
CA LYS A 83 -20.38 12.08 8.49
C LYS A 83 -20.71 12.29 7.02
N ILE A 84 -19.74 12.09 6.13
CA ILE A 84 -19.93 12.23 4.67
C ILE A 84 -20.50 10.95 4.05
N GLY A 85 -20.64 9.87 4.83
CA GLY A 85 -21.22 8.61 4.40
C GLY A 85 -20.22 7.52 4.02
N PHE A 86 -18.95 7.67 4.35
CA PHE A 86 -18.00 6.56 4.22
C PHE A 86 -18.25 5.50 5.29
N GLU A 87 -18.17 4.25 4.87
CA GLU A 87 -18.28 3.07 5.73
C GLU A 87 -16.99 2.28 5.73
N VAL A 88 -16.69 1.62 6.86
CA VAL A 88 -15.52 0.74 6.96
C VAL A 88 -15.81 -0.52 6.14
N ASN A 89 -14.99 -0.74 5.12
CA ASN A 89 -15.05 -1.91 4.26
C ASN A 89 -14.00 -2.96 4.64
N ARG A 90 -12.83 -2.51 5.10
CA ARG A 90 -11.67 -3.37 5.35
C ARG A 90 -10.81 -2.77 6.46
N GLU A 91 -10.15 -3.62 7.23
CA GLU A 91 -9.10 -3.22 8.16
C GLU A 91 -7.74 -3.70 7.68
N LEU A 92 -6.75 -2.84 7.78
CA LEU A 92 -5.41 -3.10 7.29
C LEU A 92 -4.38 -2.81 8.40
N TYR A 93 -3.36 -3.65 8.52
CA TYR A 93 -2.18 -3.34 9.31
C TYR A 93 -1.21 -2.46 8.53
N TYR A 94 -0.45 -1.64 9.24
CA TYR A 94 0.78 -1.06 8.74
C TYR A 94 1.94 -1.46 9.64
N PHE A 95 3.07 -1.75 9.03
CA PHE A 95 4.29 -2.15 9.70
C PHE A 95 5.38 -1.17 9.33
N ILE A 96 6.16 -0.73 10.32
CA ILE A 96 7.35 0.12 10.12
C ILE A 96 8.43 -0.39 11.06
N ARG A 97 9.64 -0.56 10.55
CA ARG A 97 10.79 -0.97 11.35
C ARG A 97 12.07 -0.34 10.81
N GLU A 98 12.93 0.16 11.71
CA GLU A 98 14.27 0.59 11.33
C GLU A 98 15.07 -0.59 10.75
N ASN A 99 15.80 -0.36 9.67
CA ASN A 99 16.50 -1.42 8.95
C ASN A 99 17.43 -2.23 9.84
N GLU A 100 18.11 -1.56 10.78
CA GLU A 100 19.08 -2.17 11.71
C GLU A 100 18.42 -3.09 12.75
N GLU A 101 17.13 -2.91 13.00
CA GLU A 101 16.38 -3.69 13.98
C GLU A 101 15.72 -4.94 13.37
N ILE A 102 15.75 -5.07 12.05
CA ILE A 102 15.23 -6.24 11.34
C ILE A 102 16.21 -7.40 11.55
N THR A 103 15.73 -8.50 12.09
CA THR A 103 16.58 -9.64 12.43
C THR A 103 16.21 -10.86 11.60
N PHE A 104 17.22 -11.55 11.10
CA PHE A 104 17.03 -12.79 10.35
C PHE A 104 17.62 -13.95 11.13
N LYS A 105 16.79 -14.94 11.46
CA LYS A 105 17.29 -16.22 11.97
C LYS A 105 18.10 -16.87 10.86
N ASN A 106 19.28 -17.42 11.20
CA ASN A 106 20.07 -18.21 10.26
C ASN A 106 19.24 -19.42 9.80
N HIS A 107 18.59 -19.27 8.68
CA HIS A 107 18.02 -20.39 7.96
C HIS A 107 19.11 -20.89 7.01
N ASN A 108 19.45 -22.17 7.07
CA ASN A 108 20.16 -22.84 5.98
C ASN A 108 19.23 -22.75 4.75
N LEU A 109 19.39 -21.65 4.00
CA LEU A 109 18.63 -21.45 2.77
C LEU A 109 19.05 -22.55 1.81
N ALA A 110 18.08 -23.29 1.30
CA ALA A 110 18.36 -24.37 0.39
C ALA A 110 19.06 -23.79 -0.84
N ALA A 111 20.26 -24.31 -1.16
CA ALA A 111 21.13 -23.83 -2.25
C ALA A 111 20.45 -23.81 -3.64
N GLN A 112 19.28 -24.42 -3.75
CA GLN A 112 18.48 -24.47 -4.97
C GLN A 112 17.71 -23.18 -5.27
N TYR A 113 17.56 -22.25 -4.29
CA TYR A 113 16.83 -21.00 -4.50
C TYR A 113 17.77 -19.85 -4.87
N ALA A 114 17.35 -19.05 -5.82
CA ALA A 114 18.09 -17.84 -6.25
C ALA A 114 17.16 -16.63 -6.32
N ILE A 115 17.69 -15.45 -5.92
CA ILE A 115 16.99 -14.19 -6.10
C ILE A 115 17.55 -13.48 -7.33
N ARG A 116 16.67 -12.96 -8.19
CA ARG A 116 17.03 -12.19 -9.39
C ARG A 116 16.11 -10.99 -9.52
N LYS A 117 16.59 -9.93 -10.18
CA LYS A 117 15.69 -8.87 -10.65
C LYS A 117 14.78 -9.44 -11.74
N ILE A 118 13.52 -9.01 -11.70
CA ILE A 118 12.48 -9.41 -12.65
C ILE A 118 11.77 -8.18 -13.20
N THR A 119 10.82 -8.34 -14.08
CA THR A 119 10.01 -7.26 -14.61
C THR A 119 8.69 -7.13 -13.84
N PHE A 120 8.00 -6.02 -14.06
CA PHE A 120 6.67 -5.78 -13.51
C PHE A 120 5.68 -6.85 -13.98
N GLU A 121 5.75 -7.26 -15.27
CA GLU A 121 4.88 -8.26 -15.87
C GLU A 121 5.01 -9.62 -15.17
N ASN A 122 6.24 -10.03 -14.79
CA ASN A 122 6.45 -11.27 -14.04
C ASN A 122 5.72 -11.25 -12.68
N CYS A 123 5.66 -10.08 -12.01
CA CYS A 123 4.90 -9.94 -10.77
C CYS A 123 3.38 -10.07 -11.06
N CYS A 124 2.88 -9.44 -12.12
CA CYS A 124 1.47 -9.51 -12.48
C CYS A 124 1.02 -10.95 -12.82
N GLU A 125 1.84 -11.71 -13.58
CA GLU A 125 1.59 -13.11 -13.91
C GLU A 125 1.58 -14.01 -12.67
N SER A 126 2.27 -13.59 -11.60
CA SER A 126 2.39 -14.31 -10.32
C SER A 126 1.36 -13.86 -9.27
N TYR A 127 0.30 -13.16 -9.66
CA TYR A 127 -0.74 -12.66 -8.75
C TYR A 127 -1.34 -13.76 -7.86
N SER A 128 -1.43 -15.01 -8.36
CA SER A 128 -1.95 -16.15 -7.60
C SER A 128 -1.13 -16.50 -6.35
N PHE A 129 0.06 -15.93 -6.16
CA PHE A 129 0.86 -16.11 -4.95
C PHE A 129 0.37 -15.23 -3.78
N CYS A 130 -0.44 -14.19 -4.06
CA CYS A 130 -0.99 -13.30 -3.05
C CYS A 130 -2.04 -14.00 -2.20
N ASP A 131 -1.97 -13.80 -0.88
CA ASP A 131 -2.96 -14.34 0.06
C ASP A 131 -4.21 -13.48 0.21
N PHE A 132 -4.12 -12.22 -0.20
CA PHE A 132 -5.22 -11.26 -0.12
C PHE A 132 -5.16 -10.30 -1.31
N TYR A 133 -6.30 -9.68 -1.61
CA TYR A 133 -6.35 -8.66 -2.65
C TYR A 133 -5.66 -7.38 -2.14
N PRO A 134 -4.65 -6.84 -2.86
CA PRO A 134 -3.96 -5.62 -2.44
C PRO A 134 -4.93 -4.45 -2.31
N SER A 135 -4.58 -3.47 -1.48
CA SER A 135 -5.30 -2.19 -1.42
C SER A 135 -5.18 -1.42 -2.75
N TRP A 136 -5.93 -0.33 -2.90
CA TRP A 136 -5.75 0.54 -4.07
C TRP A 136 -4.28 0.93 -4.28
N GLN A 137 -3.61 1.43 -3.22
CA GLN A 137 -2.22 1.89 -3.31
C GLN A 137 -1.29 0.78 -3.78
N ASN A 138 -1.47 -0.43 -3.26
CA ASN A 138 -0.61 -1.58 -3.50
C ASN A 138 -1.06 -2.43 -4.71
N SER A 139 -2.09 -2.00 -5.45
CA SER A 139 -2.57 -2.71 -6.63
C SER A 139 -1.56 -2.62 -7.79
N PHE A 140 -1.54 -3.63 -8.65
CA PHE A 140 -0.72 -3.58 -9.86
C PHE A 140 -1.06 -2.39 -10.76
N GLN A 141 -2.34 -1.96 -10.81
CA GLN A 141 -2.73 -0.77 -11.55
C GLN A 141 -2.10 0.51 -10.98
N SER A 142 -1.97 0.61 -9.65
CA SER A 142 -1.33 1.76 -9.02
C SER A 142 0.19 1.74 -9.23
N ILE A 143 0.82 0.58 -9.07
CA ILE A 143 2.26 0.39 -9.33
C ILE A 143 2.60 0.70 -10.81
N ALA A 144 1.77 0.25 -11.76
CA ALA A 144 1.98 0.49 -13.18
C ALA A 144 2.06 1.96 -13.59
N ARG A 145 1.42 2.87 -12.81
CA ARG A 145 1.43 4.32 -13.11
C ARG A 145 2.80 4.98 -12.95
N ASN A 146 3.66 4.37 -12.14
CA ASN A 146 4.99 4.89 -11.78
C ASN A 146 5.97 3.72 -11.61
N SER A 147 5.92 2.71 -12.48
CA SER A 147 6.68 1.46 -12.32
C SER A 147 8.20 1.68 -12.26
N GLU A 148 8.69 2.78 -12.82
CA GLU A 148 10.10 3.18 -12.79
C GLU A 148 10.62 3.53 -11.39
N HIS A 149 9.74 3.82 -10.43
CA HIS A 149 10.12 4.07 -9.03
C HIS A 149 10.28 2.80 -8.21
N PHE A 150 9.89 1.65 -8.75
CA PHE A 150 9.92 0.38 -8.05
C PHE A 150 11.04 -0.55 -8.54
N LEU A 151 11.51 -1.40 -7.64
CA LEU A 151 12.37 -2.53 -7.94
C LEU A 151 11.61 -3.83 -7.73
N PHE A 152 11.76 -4.75 -8.67
CA PHE A 152 11.07 -6.03 -8.70
C PHE A 152 12.08 -7.15 -8.51
N PHE A 153 11.88 -7.98 -7.50
CA PHE A 153 12.73 -9.13 -7.19
C PHE A 153 11.90 -10.42 -7.29
N GLY A 154 12.45 -11.43 -7.93
CA GLY A 154 11.87 -12.76 -8.02
C GLY A 154 12.74 -13.79 -7.32
N ALA A 155 12.10 -14.71 -6.60
CA ALA A 155 12.71 -15.91 -6.07
C ALA A 155 12.46 -17.06 -7.05
N PHE A 156 13.51 -17.82 -7.35
CA PHE A 156 13.48 -18.91 -8.30
C PHE A 156 13.88 -20.24 -7.65
N ASN A 157 13.14 -21.29 -7.98
CA ASN A 157 13.57 -22.67 -7.81
C ASN A 157 14.04 -23.18 -9.17
N THR A 158 15.35 -23.26 -9.36
CA THR A 158 15.97 -23.48 -10.68
C THR A 158 15.56 -22.35 -11.67
N ASN A 159 14.54 -22.59 -12.50
CA ASN A 159 14.03 -21.61 -13.47
C ASN A 159 12.54 -21.25 -13.23
N GLU A 160 11.88 -21.86 -12.25
CA GLU A 160 10.49 -21.58 -11.89
C GLU A 160 10.45 -20.38 -10.94
N LEU A 161 9.68 -19.33 -11.27
CA LEU A 161 9.40 -18.22 -10.37
C LEU A 161 8.45 -18.71 -9.26
N ILE A 162 8.88 -18.60 -8.00
CA ILE A 162 8.17 -19.15 -6.83
C ILE A 162 7.80 -18.09 -5.80
N GLY A 163 8.14 -16.83 -6.04
CA GLY A 163 7.81 -15.71 -5.19
C GLY A 163 8.37 -14.41 -5.74
N TYR A 164 7.82 -13.31 -5.30
CA TYR A 164 8.29 -11.98 -5.71
C TYR A 164 8.20 -10.97 -4.57
N CYS A 165 8.90 -9.86 -4.72
CA CYS A 165 8.89 -8.71 -3.84
C CYS A 165 8.98 -7.44 -4.67
N ILE A 166 8.17 -6.44 -4.33
CA ILE A 166 8.13 -5.11 -4.95
C ILE A 166 8.53 -4.09 -3.89
N LEU A 167 9.62 -3.38 -4.14
CA LEU A 167 10.18 -2.35 -3.25
C LEU A 167 10.12 -0.99 -3.93
N GLU A 168 9.69 0.05 -3.21
CA GLU A 168 9.96 1.44 -3.54
C GLU A 168 11.18 1.92 -2.74
N PRO A 169 12.37 2.03 -3.34
CA PRO A 169 13.60 2.28 -2.58
C PRO A 169 13.66 3.62 -1.87
N ALA A 170 12.97 4.64 -2.39
CA ALA A 170 13.02 5.99 -1.83
C ALA A 170 12.25 6.13 -0.52
N SER A 171 11.13 5.42 -0.40
CA SER A 171 10.28 5.43 0.81
C SER A 171 10.55 4.26 1.75
N GLY A 172 11.23 3.21 1.26
CA GLY A 172 11.43 1.96 1.99
C GLY A 172 10.18 1.07 2.04
N ASP A 173 9.20 1.32 1.15
CA ASP A 173 7.95 0.57 1.15
C ASP A 173 8.06 -0.74 0.36
N ILE A 174 7.83 -1.86 1.02
CA ILE A 174 7.55 -3.15 0.38
C ILE A 174 6.05 -3.16 0.05
N THR A 175 5.75 -2.77 -1.18
CA THR A 175 4.37 -2.66 -1.67
C THR A 175 3.68 -4.02 -1.76
N GLN A 176 4.42 -5.05 -2.19
CA GLN A 176 3.97 -6.43 -2.22
C GLN A 176 5.12 -7.40 -1.95
N ILE A 177 4.84 -8.48 -1.22
CA ILE A 177 5.71 -9.65 -1.09
C ILE A 177 4.83 -10.89 -1.06
N ALA A 178 5.09 -11.83 -1.95
CA ALA A 178 4.28 -13.05 -2.09
C ALA A 178 5.13 -14.27 -2.45
N VAL A 179 4.72 -15.43 -1.95
CA VAL A 179 5.40 -16.71 -2.20
C VAL A 179 4.36 -17.79 -2.50
N ASP A 180 4.61 -18.53 -3.56
CA ASP A 180 3.83 -19.73 -3.92
C ASP A 180 3.65 -20.64 -2.71
N THR A 181 2.43 -21.08 -2.44
CA THR A 181 2.07 -21.88 -1.27
C THR A 181 2.92 -23.15 -1.14
N ARG A 182 3.30 -23.76 -2.27
CA ARG A 182 4.17 -24.96 -2.34
C ARG A 182 5.60 -24.73 -1.83
N HIS A 183 6.03 -23.44 -1.79
CA HIS A 183 7.39 -23.03 -1.45
C HIS A 183 7.48 -22.22 -0.15
N ARG A 184 6.37 -22.11 0.60
CA ARG A 184 6.34 -21.42 1.90
C ARG A 184 7.08 -22.19 2.99
N ARG A 185 7.43 -21.50 4.07
CA ARG A 185 8.16 -22.01 5.25
C ARG A 185 9.55 -22.58 4.93
N LYS A 186 10.11 -22.23 3.76
CA LYS A 186 11.43 -22.63 3.27
C LYS A 186 12.42 -21.46 3.21
N GLY A 187 12.11 -20.31 3.82
CA GLY A 187 12.96 -19.12 3.85
C GLY A 187 12.86 -18.21 2.61
N VAL A 188 11.99 -18.51 1.64
CA VAL A 188 11.89 -17.74 0.37
C VAL A 188 11.53 -16.27 0.62
N ALA A 189 10.53 -15.97 1.46
CA ALA A 189 10.16 -14.60 1.80
C ALA A 189 11.32 -13.86 2.50
N THR A 190 12.06 -14.55 3.37
CA THR A 190 13.26 -13.99 4.03
C THR A 190 14.33 -13.63 3.00
N MET A 191 14.60 -14.49 2.00
CA MET A 191 15.57 -14.19 0.94
C MET A 191 15.17 -12.95 0.13
N LEU A 192 13.88 -12.84 -0.23
CA LEU A 192 13.33 -11.69 -0.95
C LEU A 192 13.48 -10.41 -0.13
N LEU A 193 13.16 -10.45 1.17
CA LEU A 193 13.28 -9.30 2.06
C LEU A 193 14.73 -8.88 2.27
N VAL A 194 15.67 -9.83 2.48
CA VAL A 194 17.11 -9.57 2.59
C VAL A 194 17.63 -8.92 1.32
N GLU A 195 17.22 -9.39 0.15
CA GLU A 195 17.64 -8.79 -1.12
C GLU A 195 17.07 -7.38 -1.27
N ALA A 196 15.78 -7.16 -0.99
CA ALA A 196 15.13 -5.86 -1.07
C ALA A 196 15.82 -4.82 -0.15
N LEU A 197 16.20 -5.21 1.08
CA LEU A 197 16.90 -4.34 2.03
C LEU A 197 18.22 -3.80 1.51
N LYS A 198 18.93 -4.53 0.66
CA LYS A 198 20.20 -4.03 0.06
C LYS A 198 19.98 -2.81 -0.85
N PHE A 199 18.78 -2.64 -1.35
CA PHE A 199 18.40 -1.56 -2.26
C PHE A 199 17.52 -0.50 -1.58
N ASN A 200 17.10 -0.72 -0.34
CA ASN A 200 16.38 0.27 0.44
C ASN A 200 17.27 1.48 0.70
N ARG A 201 16.81 2.67 0.33
CA ARG A 201 17.52 3.95 0.53
C ARG A 201 16.95 4.76 1.68
N HIS A 202 15.87 4.27 2.30
CA HIS A 202 15.26 4.85 3.48
C HIS A 202 15.78 4.18 4.75
N ASP A 203 15.83 4.87 5.88
CA ASP A 203 16.34 4.33 7.15
C ASP A 203 15.47 3.22 7.73
N SER A 204 14.20 3.21 7.39
CA SER A 204 13.25 2.19 7.80
C SER A 204 12.62 1.44 6.62
N LEU A 205 12.17 0.21 6.88
CA LEU A 205 11.32 -0.57 6.00
C LEU A 205 9.87 -0.37 6.40
N LYS A 206 9.00 -0.24 5.41
CA LYS A 206 7.55 -0.13 5.58
C LYS A 206 6.85 -1.24 4.82
N ILE A 207 5.76 -1.75 5.39
CA ILE A 207 4.84 -2.65 4.70
C ILE A 207 3.45 -2.18 5.12
N VAL A 208 2.79 -1.47 4.25
CA VAL A 208 1.50 -0.86 4.53
C VAL A 208 0.37 -1.63 3.85
N ASN A 209 -0.84 -1.48 4.39
CA ASN A 209 -2.06 -2.03 3.81
C ASN A 209 -2.07 -3.57 3.72
N THR A 210 -1.57 -4.22 4.75
CA THR A 210 -1.64 -5.66 4.91
C THR A 210 -2.98 -6.05 5.54
N ASP A 211 -3.72 -6.97 4.93
CA ASP A 211 -5.02 -7.41 5.46
C ASP A 211 -4.89 -8.00 6.87
N VAL A 212 -5.71 -7.53 7.82
CA VAL A 212 -5.66 -8.01 9.22
C VAL A 212 -6.02 -9.48 9.36
N GLY A 213 -6.76 -10.04 8.41
CA GLY A 213 -7.10 -11.48 8.36
C GLY A 213 -6.02 -12.34 7.73
N CYS A 214 -4.90 -11.76 7.26
CA CYS A 214 -3.81 -12.52 6.63
C CYS A 214 -2.73 -12.89 7.65
N ASP A 215 -2.91 -14.00 8.34
CA ASP A 215 -1.96 -14.49 9.36
C ASP A 215 -0.58 -14.84 8.77
N SER A 216 -0.53 -15.27 7.51
CA SER A 216 0.72 -15.74 6.91
C SER A 216 1.76 -14.62 6.80
N ILE A 217 1.37 -13.42 6.35
CA ILE A 217 2.26 -12.26 6.24
C ILE A 217 2.57 -11.69 7.62
N THR A 218 1.58 -11.62 8.51
CA THR A 218 1.75 -11.11 9.88
C THR A 218 2.79 -11.95 10.62
N HIS A 219 2.63 -13.28 10.67
CA HIS A 219 3.60 -14.16 11.30
C HIS A 219 4.99 -14.11 10.64
N PHE A 220 5.06 -13.93 9.32
CA PHE A 220 6.33 -13.76 8.64
C PHE A 220 7.04 -12.49 9.15
N LEU A 221 6.37 -11.36 9.16
CA LEU A 221 6.93 -10.08 9.59
C LEU A 221 7.35 -10.11 11.06
N GLU A 222 6.54 -10.66 11.93
CA GLU A 222 6.88 -10.88 13.34
C GLU A 222 8.13 -11.76 13.50
N SER A 223 8.29 -12.78 12.67
CA SER A 223 9.46 -13.68 12.71
C SER A 223 10.79 -13.01 12.38
N VAL A 224 10.74 -11.85 11.71
CA VAL A 224 11.90 -11.00 11.36
C VAL A 224 11.94 -9.71 12.19
N ASN A 225 11.22 -9.68 13.31
CA ASN A 225 11.16 -8.55 14.27
C ASN A 225 10.46 -7.29 13.71
N ILE A 226 9.51 -7.47 12.81
CA ILE A 226 8.66 -6.37 12.32
C ILE A 226 7.26 -6.56 12.92
N GLN A 227 6.90 -5.74 13.89
CA GLN A 227 5.62 -5.78 14.60
C GLN A 227 4.64 -4.74 14.03
N PRO A 228 3.32 -4.99 14.04
CA PRO A 228 2.36 -3.99 13.58
C PRO A 228 2.24 -2.86 14.60
N PRO A 229 2.62 -1.60 14.25
CA PRO A 229 2.44 -0.46 15.16
C PRO A 229 0.99 0.01 15.21
N GLY A 230 0.14 -0.37 14.26
CA GLY A 230 -1.25 0.04 14.24
C GLY A 230 -2.05 -0.47 13.06
N LYS A 231 -3.29 0.02 12.99
CA LYS A 231 -4.29 -0.33 11.96
C LYS A 231 -4.79 0.89 11.22
N GLN A 232 -5.19 0.67 9.98
CA GLN A 232 -5.93 1.60 9.12
C GLN A 232 -7.32 1.07 8.84
#